data_d760f531c99434d26a4fd4c4f13c9430
#
_entry.id   d760f531c99434d26a4fd4c4f13c9430
#
_cell.length_a   1.000
_cell.length_b   1.000
_cell.length_c   1.000
_cell.angle_alpha   90.00
_cell.angle_beta   90.00
_cell.angle_gamma   90.00
#
_symmetry.space_group_name_H-M   'P 1'
#
loop_
_entity.id
_entity.type
_entity.pdbx_description
1 polymer ?
#
loop_
_entity_poly.entity_id
_entity_poly.type
_entity_poly.pdbx_seq_one_letter_code
_entity_poly.pdbx_strand_id
1 'polypeptide(L)'
;MQEIESYKHYANKWEFDTIFFGGGTPSLLPAKYLNKILEKLHSIFDISNVKEITLEANPGEASLNHLRDIKSLGVNRLSMGFQSFNNHILKLLGRLHKSEDCFKTFHNARKAGFDNINTDMIFNIPGLSIKSWKKDLSKLIELNPEHISAYSLTVEPSTKLFNLVKNKELLMPIEKIDVEQFLITEDILSNEGYKHYEISNYAKKNKECKHNLNYWKLSPYLSFGPSAHSYDLKKRWWNIRSLEKYINQISKKKNPIEDYEILTKKDHYNEIILNGLRLSSGINLLDLNGYDKQNIDKIDKKWDCVSVSNNKIKLTNNGFLFVDEITQDLFI
;
A
#
# COMPACT_ATOMS: atom_id res chain seq x y z
N MET A 1 4.97 18.09 14.16
CA MET A 1 5.54 18.20 15.51
C MET A 1 4.47 18.39 16.59
N GLN A 2 3.64 19.46 16.54
CA GLN A 2 2.58 19.71 17.53
C GLN A 2 1.51 18.60 17.53
N GLU A 3 1.12 18.10 16.36
CA GLU A 3 0.18 16.98 16.27
C GLU A 3 0.74 15.72 16.93
N ILE A 4 2.01 15.35 16.69
CA ILE A 4 2.65 14.19 17.32
C ILE A 4 2.58 14.33 18.87
N GLU A 5 2.81 15.53 19.40
CA GLU A 5 2.71 15.80 20.84
C GLU A 5 1.31 15.53 21.40
N SER A 6 0.25 15.82 20.64
CA SER A 6 -1.13 15.62 21.09
C SER A 6 -1.49 14.14 21.31
N TYR A 7 -0.73 13.22 20.72
CA TYR A 7 -0.93 11.78 20.83
C TYR A 7 -0.05 11.10 21.90
N LYS A 8 0.66 11.87 22.76
CA LYS A 8 1.50 11.32 23.82
C LYS A 8 0.79 10.35 24.77
N HIS A 9 -0.53 10.42 24.89
CA HIS A 9 -1.33 9.50 25.70
C HIS A 9 -1.37 8.06 25.19
N TYR A 10 -0.90 7.80 23.97
CA TYR A 10 -0.69 6.45 23.42
C TYR A 10 0.73 5.91 23.70
N ALA A 11 1.68 6.75 24.14
CA ALA A 11 3.09 6.39 24.28
C ALA A 11 3.35 5.13 25.14
N ASN A 12 2.59 4.96 26.22
CA ASN A 12 2.72 3.82 27.14
C ASN A 12 1.68 2.72 26.90
N LYS A 13 0.92 2.81 25.80
CA LYS A 13 -0.18 1.88 25.51
C LYS A 13 0.10 0.99 24.32
N TRP A 14 0.93 1.48 23.41
CA TRP A 14 1.18 0.82 22.14
C TRP A 14 2.68 0.67 21.90
N GLU A 15 3.05 -0.46 21.33
CA GLU A 15 4.35 -0.72 20.75
C GLU A 15 4.30 -0.46 19.25
N PHE A 16 5.28 0.27 18.75
CA PHE A 16 5.37 0.59 17.32
C PHE A 16 6.46 -0.24 16.68
N ASP A 17 6.13 -0.94 15.61
CA ASP A 17 7.07 -1.79 14.86
C ASP A 17 7.40 -1.27 13.47
N THR A 18 6.61 -0.31 12.96
CA THR A 18 6.82 0.32 11.65
C THR A 18 6.59 1.83 11.68
N ILE A 19 7.33 2.55 10.82
CA ILE A 19 7.09 3.95 10.48
C ILE A 19 7.01 4.05 8.96
N PHE A 20 6.00 4.77 8.44
CA PHE A 20 5.81 4.93 7.02
C PHE A 20 5.63 6.42 6.65
N PHE A 21 6.54 6.93 5.83
CA PHE A 21 6.44 8.24 5.23
C PHE A 21 5.81 8.11 3.86
N GLY A 22 4.55 8.54 3.74
CA GLY A 22 3.77 8.42 2.52
C GLY A 22 2.95 9.66 2.22
N GLY A 23 2.14 9.60 1.17
CA GLY A 23 1.30 10.68 0.68
C GLY A 23 2.11 11.75 -0.06
N GLY A 24 1.61 12.30 -1.13
CA GLY A 24 2.39 13.23 -1.96
C GLY A 24 3.74 12.63 -2.39
N THR A 25 4.84 13.28 -2.06
CA THR A 25 6.20 12.79 -2.37
C THR A 25 7.16 13.09 -1.22
N PRO A 26 7.23 12.24 -0.20
CA PRO A 26 8.05 12.51 0.99
C PRO A 26 9.56 12.55 0.70
N SER A 27 10.03 11.91 -0.38
CA SER A 27 11.43 12.00 -0.81
C SER A 27 11.89 13.39 -1.29
N LEU A 28 10.95 14.31 -1.54
CA LEU A 28 11.30 15.73 -1.82
C LEU A 28 11.62 16.50 -0.53
N LEU A 29 11.23 15.99 0.63
CA LEU A 29 11.47 16.67 1.90
C LEU A 29 12.97 16.60 2.24
N PRO A 30 13.63 17.75 2.49
CA PRO A 30 15.02 17.73 2.95
C PRO A 30 15.22 16.85 4.18
N ALA A 31 16.28 16.06 4.21
CA ALA A 31 16.58 15.07 5.26
C ALA A 31 16.51 15.67 6.68
N LYS A 32 16.91 16.93 6.85
CA LYS A 32 16.81 17.65 8.14
C LYS A 32 15.39 17.72 8.73
N TYR A 33 14.34 17.72 7.87
CA TYR A 33 12.95 17.73 8.36
C TYR A 33 12.46 16.33 8.68
N LEU A 34 12.87 15.31 7.91
CA LEU A 34 12.65 13.91 8.26
C LEU A 34 13.29 13.59 9.61
N ASN A 35 14.53 14.03 9.81
CA ASN A 35 15.23 13.87 11.09
C ASN A 35 14.45 14.48 12.27
N LYS A 36 13.97 15.73 12.12
CA LYS A 36 13.16 16.37 13.15
C LYS A 36 11.89 15.61 13.49
N ILE A 37 11.24 14.98 12.48
CA ILE A 37 10.05 14.16 12.70
C ILE A 37 10.43 12.91 13.46
N LEU A 38 11.49 12.20 13.06
CA LEU A 38 11.98 10.99 13.75
C LEU A 38 12.42 11.29 15.18
N GLU A 39 13.18 12.37 15.43
CA GLU A 39 13.54 12.84 16.77
C GLU A 39 12.30 13.10 17.63
N LYS A 40 11.27 13.74 17.03
CA LYS A 40 10.03 14.01 17.77
C LYS A 40 9.26 12.74 18.08
N LEU A 41 9.16 11.80 17.15
CA LEU A 41 8.56 10.49 17.40
C LEU A 41 9.31 9.77 18.54
N HIS A 42 10.64 9.72 18.46
CA HIS A 42 11.49 9.09 19.48
C HIS A 42 11.36 9.76 20.87
N SER A 43 11.13 11.07 20.92
CA SER A 43 10.96 11.80 22.19
C SER A 43 9.63 11.51 22.89
N ILE A 44 8.66 10.94 22.18
CA ILE A 44 7.30 10.72 22.70
C ILE A 44 6.95 9.24 22.79
N PHE A 45 7.33 8.46 21.77
CA PHE A 45 6.99 7.04 21.67
C PHE A 45 8.25 6.19 21.82
N ASP A 46 8.10 5.02 22.42
CA ASP A 46 9.13 4.00 22.32
C ASP A 46 9.10 3.38 20.91
N ILE A 47 10.05 3.80 20.09
CA ILE A 47 10.25 3.29 18.74
C ILE A 47 11.50 2.41 18.63
N SER A 48 12.04 1.91 19.74
CA SER A 48 13.22 1.03 19.78
C SER A 48 12.98 -0.30 19.05
N ASN A 49 11.73 -0.78 19.02
CA ASN A 49 11.31 -2.00 18.35
C ASN A 49 10.94 -1.82 16.88
N VAL A 50 11.06 -0.60 16.33
CA VAL A 50 10.75 -0.33 14.92
C VAL A 50 11.71 -1.07 14.00
N LYS A 51 11.16 -1.99 13.21
CA LYS A 51 11.91 -2.86 12.28
C LYS A 51 11.88 -2.37 10.84
N GLU A 52 10.89 -1.56 10.49
CA GLU A 52 10.69 -1.04 9.14
C GLU A 52 10.38 0.45 9.18
N ILE A 53 11.25 1.24 8.56
CA ILE A 53 11.01 2.66 8.29
C ILE A 53 10.99 2.82 6.78
N THR A 54 9.79 2.97 6.22
CA THR A 54 9.56 3.12 4.78
C THR A 54 9.44 4.58 4.40
N LEU A 55 9.97 4.94 3.23
CA LEU A 55 9.79 6.24 2.60
C LEU A 55 9.41 6.07 1.13
N GLU A 56 8.33 6.75 0.70
CA GLU A 56 7.93 6.80 -0.70
C GLU A 56 8.81 7.77 -1.51
N ALA A 57 9.12 7.39 -2.74
CA ALA A 57 9.93 8.18 -3.66
C ALA A 57 9.43 8.04 -5.10
N ASN A 58 9.55 9.11 -5.89
CA ASN A 58 9.37 9.01 -7.32
C ASN A 58 10.73 8.98 -8.03
N PRO A 59 10.84 8.28 -9.18
CA PRO A 59 12.04 8.31 -10.00
C PRO A 59 12.43 9.72 -10.41
N GLY A 60 13.73 10.02 -10.39
CA GLY A 60 14.29 11.31 -10.79
C GLY A 60 14.27 12.41 -9.73
N GLU A 61 13.54 12.23 -8.61
CA GLU A 61 13.37 13.29 -7.59
C GLU A 61 14.46 13.28 -6.50
N ALA A 62 15.04 12.12 -6.20
CA ALA A 62 16.05 12.01 -5.15
C ALA A 62 17.47 11.79 -5.72
N SER A 63 18.40 12.66 -5.37
CA SER A 63 19.82 12.49 -5.69
C SER A 63 20.45 11.36 -4.85
N LEU A 64 21.60 10.83 -5.30
CA LEU A 64 22.36 9.83 -4.54
C LEU A 64 22.71 10.33 -3.14
N ASN A 65 23.14 11.58 -3.00
CA ASN A 65 23.50 12.14 -1.70
C ASN A 65 22.29 12.24 -0.78
N HIS A 66 21.16 12.71 -1.31
CA HIS A 66 19.91 12.77 -0.55
C HIS A 66 19.43 11.38 -0.09
N LEU A 67 19.55 10.35 -0.94
CA LEU A 67 19.26 8.98 -0.57
C LEU A 67 20.20 8.44 0.53
N ARG A 68 21.49 8.82 0.51
CA ARG A 68 22.42 8.51 1.59
C ARG A 68 22.05 9.19 2.91
N ASP A 69 21.66 10.47 2.83
CA ASP A 69 21.19 11.21 4.01
C ASP A 69 19.94 10.53 4.61
N ILE A 70 18.95 10.20 3.79
CA ILE A 70 17.74 9.48 4.21
C ILE A 70 18.10 8.13 4.85
N LYS A 71 19.00 7.37 4.22
CA LYS A 71 19.47 6.08 4.75
C LYS A 71 20.12 6.24 6.12
N SER A 72 20.94 7.28 6.31
CA SER A 72 21.61 7.56 7.58
C SER A 72 20.68 7.90 8.73
N LEU A 73 19.45 8.35 8.44
CA LEU A 73 18.39 8.60 9.42
C LEU A 73 17.67 7.31 9.89
N GLY A 74 18.06 6.15 9.37
CA GLY A 74 17.44 4.87 9.74
C GLY A 74 16.33 4.39 8.78
N VAL A 75 16.00 5.16 7.73
CA VAL A 75 15.08 4.66 6.68
C VAL A 75 15.72 3.42 6.04
N ASN A 76 15.01 2.28 6.12
CA ASN A 76 15.55 1.00 5.69
C ASN A 76 14.77 0.34 4.55
N ARG A 77 13.63 0.93 4.14
CA ARG A 77 12.85 0.52 2.99
C ARG A 77 12.48 1.74 2.13
N LEU A 78 12.60 1.61 0.80
CA LEU A 78 12.10 2.59 -0.16
C LEU A 78 10.93 2.00 -0.95
N SER A 79 9.88 2.81 -1.20
CA SER A 79 8.80 2.48 -2.15
C SER A 79 8.89 3.43 -3.33
N MET A 80 9.15 2.90 -4.53
CA MET A 80 9.40 3.70 -5.73
C MET A 80 8.26 3.60 -6.73
N GLY A 81 7.59 4.70 -7.01
CA GLY A 81 6.48 4.79 -7.94
C GLY A 81 6.93 4.76 -9.41
N PHE A 82 7.34 3.61 -9.94
CA PHE A 82 7.75 3.45 -11.35
C PHE A 82 6.58 3.54 -12.30
N GLN A 83 5.49 2.88 -11.98
CA GLN A 83 4.24 2.79 -12.72
C GLN A 83 4.34 2.05 -14.06
N SER A 84 5.32 2.38 -14.92
CA SER A 84 5.60 1.72 -16.20
C SER A 84 7.03 2.06 -16.67
N PHE A 85 7.58 1.25 -17.54
CA PHE A 85 8.81 1.58 -18.29
C PHE A 85 8.51 2.08 -19.71
N ASN A 86 7.27 2.41 -20.01
CA ASN A 86 6.85 2.99 -21.28
C ASN A 86 6.59 4.49 -21.13
N ASN A 87 7.40 5.33 -21.76
CA ASN A 87 7.31 6.80 -21.66
C ASN A 87 5.96 7.36 -22.13
N HIS A 88 5.28 6.69 -23.07
CA HIS A 88 3.93 7.09 -23.50
C HIS A 88 2.91 6.84 -22.39
N ILE A 89 2.97 5.68 -21.76
CA ILE A 89 2.12 5.33 -20.60
C ILE A 89 2.40 6.26 -19.41
N LEU A 90 3.66 6.54 -19.09
CA LEU A 90 4.02 7.49 -18.03
C LEU A 90 3.41 8.86 -18.27
N LYS A 91 3.48 9.36 -19.50
CA LYS A 91 2.87 10.64 -19.90
C LYS A 91 1.35 10.61 -19.75
N LEU A 92 0.69 9.52 -20.14
CA LEU A 92 -0.76 9.33 -19.97
C LEU A 92 -1.16 9.38 -18.49
N LEU A 93 -0.37 8.75 -17.61
CA LEU A 93 -0.56 8.77 -16.16
C LEU A 93 -0.16 10.11 -15.51
N GLY A 94 0.28 11.10 -16.29
CA GLY A 94 0.70 12.40 -15.77
C GLY A 94 2.02 12.36 -14.99
N ARG A 95 2.85 11.33 -15.19
CA ARG A 95 4.15 11.24 -14.53
C ARG A 95 5.18 12.16 -15.19
N LEU A 96 6.02 12.80 -14.36
CA LEU A 96 7.06 13.72 -14.81
C LEU A 96 8.35 13.00 -15.18
N HIS A 97 8.61 11.85 -14.58
CA HIS A 97 9.80 11.05 -14.84
C HIS A 97 9.65 10.21 -16.10
N LYS A 98 10.77 9.76 -16.62
CA LYS A 98 10.89 8.84 -17.75
C LYS A 98 11.40 7.47 -17.30
N SER A 99 11.32 6.49 -18.19
CA SER A 99 11.82 5.12 -17.94
C SER A 99 13.29 5.11 -17.48
N GLU A 100 14.14 5.95 -18.05
CA GLU A 100 15.55 6.03 -17.69
C GLU A 100 15.76 6.49 -16.24
N ASP A 101 14.87 7.34 -15.73
CA ASP A 101 14.90 7.82 -14.34
C ASP A 101 14.61 6.69 -13.35
N CYS A 102 13.77 5.71 -13.73
CA CYS A 102 13.50 4.52 -12.90
C CYS A 102 14.79 3.75 -12.64
N PHE A 103 15.54 3.42 -13.70
CA PHE A 103 16.82 2.69 -13.59
C PHE A 103 17.84 3.50 -12.79
N LYS A 104 18.00 4.78 -13.12
CA LYS A 104 18.95 5.66 -12.44
C LYS A 104 18.67 5.77 -10.95
N THR A 105 17.39 5.99 -10.58
CA THR A 105 17.01 6.15 -9.17
C THR A 105 17.17 4.84 -8.41
N PHE A 106 16.80 3.71 -9.00
CA PHE A 106 17.02 2.39 -8.41
C PHE A 106 18.50 2.10 -8.13
N HIS A 107 19.35 2.32 -9.12
CA HIS A 107 20.80 2.13 -8.94
C HIS A 107 21.41 3.11 -7.92
N ASN A 108 20.91 4.35 -7.86
CA ASN A 108 21.32 5.29 -6.82
C ASN A 108 20.89 4.83 -5.43
N ALA A 109 19.71 4.26 -5.28
CA ALA A 109 19.26 3.70 -4.01
C ALA A 109 20.14 2.51 -3.58
N ARG A 110 20.49 1.61 -4.51
CA ARG A 110 21.46 0.52 -4.22
C ARG A 110 22.83 1.07 -3.80
N LYS A 111 23.35 2.09 -4.51
CA LYS A 111 24.62 2.77 -4.15
C LYS A 111 24.54 3.52 -2.81
N ALA A 112 23.34 3.95 -2.40
CA ALA A 112 23.10 4.54 -1.09
C ALA A 112 22.96 3.50 0.04
N GLY A 113 22.98 2.19 -0.28
CA GLY A 113 22.94 1.09 0.69
C GLY A 113 21.53 0.59 1.02
N PHE A 114 20.52 0.88 0.18
CA PHE A 114 19.20 0.27 0.34
C PHE A 114 19.19 -1.15 -0.23
N ASP A 115 18.82 -2.12 0.60
CA ASP A 115 18.67 -3.54 0.32
C ASP A 115 17.21 -4.03 0.45
N ASN A 116 16.28 -3.11 0.64
CA ASN A 116 14.85 -3.35 0.64
C ASN A 116 14.14 -2.25 -0.15
N ILE A 117 13.89 -2.53 -1.43
CA ILE A 117 13.27 -1.60 -2.36
C ILE A 117 11.99 -2.23 -2.91
N ASN A 118 10.89 -1.50 -2.77
CA ASN A 118 9.66 -1.76 -3.48
C ASN A 118 9.61 -0.95 -4.78
N THR A 119 9.00 -1.51 -5.80
CA THR A 119 8.67 -0.83 -7.05
C THR A 119 7.19 -0.98 -7.33
N ASP A 120 6.49 0.15 -7.48
CA ASP A 120 5.08 0.16 -7.83
C ASP A 120 4.92 0.16 -9.34
N MET A 121 4.13 -0.78 -9.86
CA MET A 121 3.79 -0.92 -11.26
C MET A 121 2.27 -0.87 -11.44
N ILE A 122 1.80 -0.34 -12.56
CA ILE A 122 0.37 -0.28 -12.87
C ILE A 122 0.10 -1.00 -14.19
N PHE A 123 -0.87 -1.90 -14.18
CA PHE A 123 -1.41 -2.55 -15.39
C PHE A 123 -2.85 -2.08 -15.65
N ASN A 124 -3.54 -2.66 -16.63
CA ASN A 124 -4.89 -2.26 -17.04
C ASN A 124 -4.99 -0.79 -17.49
N ILE A 125 -3.89 -0.26 -18.06
CA ILE A 125 -3.81 1.12 -18.53
C ILE A 125 -4.23 1.17 -20.00
N PRO A 126 -5.06 2.14 -20.45
CA PRO A 126 -5.35 2.36 -21.85
C PRO A 126 -4.07 2.43 -22.71
N GLY A 127 -4.02 1.61 -23.76
CA GLY A 127 -2.86 1.52 -24.64
C GLY A 127 -1.71 0.62 -24.15
N LEU A 128 -1.80 0.05 -22.95
CA LEU A 128 -0.83 -0.94 -22.46
C LEU A 128 -1.22 -2.35 -22.93
N SER A 129 -0.57 -2.83 -23.99
CA SER A 129 -0.80 -4.19 -24.48
C SER A 129 -0.18 -5.25 -23.56
N ILE A 130 -0.67 -6.49 -23.64
CA ILE A 130 -0.07 -7.66 -22.95
C ILE A 130 1.44 -7.79 -23.27
N LYS A 131 1.83 -7.60 -24.52
CA LYS A 131 3.25 -7.63 -24.91
C LYS A 131 4.08 -6.55 -24.23
N SER A 132 3.55 -5.33 -24.12
CA SER A 132 4.24 -4.22 -23.45
C SER A 132 4.32 -4.46 -21.94
N TRP A 133 3.27 -5.01 -21.34
CA TRP A 133 3.26 -5.36 -19.92
C TRP A 133 4.31 -6.45 -19.60
N LYS A 134 4.38 -7.53 -20.37
CA LYS A 134 5.44 -8.54 -20.24
C LYS A 134 6.84 -7.95 -20.33
N LYS A 135 7.05 -6.99 -21.23
CA LYS A 135 8.33 -6.28 -21.35
C LYS A 135 8.64 -5.42 -20.12
N ASP A 136 7.62 -4.77 -19.55
CA ASP A 136 7.81 -3.99 -18.30
C ASP A 136 8.17 -4.93 -17.14
N LEU A 137 7.49 -6.08 -17.00
CA LEU A 137 7.82 -7.10 -16.00
C LEU A 137 9.26 -7.66 -16.18
N SER A 138 9.70 -7.93 -17.41
CA SER A 138 11.07 -8.39 -17.67
C SER A 138 12.10 -7.37 -17.20
N LYS A 139 11.92 -6.10 -17.50
CA LYS A 139 12.82 -5.03 -17.02
C LYS A 139 12.83 -4.90 -15.50
N LEU A 140 11.67 -5.11 -14.89
CA LEU A 140 11.53 -5.07 -13.45
C LEU A 140 12.32 -6.21 -12.78
N ILE A 141 12.22 -7.41 -13.33
CA ILE A 141 12.96 -8.60 -12.88
C ILE A 141 14.47 -8.39 -13.02
N GLU A 142 14.94 -7.79 -14.11
CA GLU A 142 16.37 -7.43 -14.30
C GLU A 142 16.88 -6.49 -13.22
N LEU A 143 16.06 -5.56 -12.70
CA LEU A 143 16.40 -4.70 -11.56
C LEU A 143 16.45 -5.46 -10.24
N ASN A 144 15.73 -6.57 -10.16
CA ASN A 144 15.73 -7.49 -9.03
C ASN A 144 15.38 -6.83 -7.67
N PRO A 145 14.25 -6.08 -7.56
CA PRO A 145 13.81 -5.49 -6.30
C PRO A 145 13.44 -6.59 -5.29
N GLU A 146 13.33 -6.24 -4.02
CA GLU A 146 12.89 -7.17 -2.97
C GLU A 146 11.39 -7.30 -2.90
N HIS A 147 10.70 -6.26 -3.36
CA HIS A 147 9.24 -6.15 -3.29
C HIS A 147 8.70 -5.49 -4.55
N ILE A 148 7.53 -5.93 -5.00
CA ILE A 148 6.84 -5.42 -6.18
C ILE A 148 5.38 -5.23 -5.81
N SER A 149 4.86 -4.02 -6.06
CA SER A 149 3.43 -3.76 -6.06
C SER A 149 2.94 -3.69 -7.51
N ALA A 150 1.96 -4.49 -7.88
CA ALA A 150 1.34 -4.48 -9.19
C ALA A 150 -0.16 -4.21 -9.05
N TYR A 151 -0.57 -3.02 -9.44
CA TYR A 151 -1.95 -2.54 -9.27
C TYR A 151 -2.68 -2.51 -10.61
N SER A 152 -3.93 -2.98 -10.64
CA SER A 152 -4.85 -2.63 -11.72
C SER A 152 -5.22 -1.15 -11.61
N LEU A 153 -5.23 -0.44 -12.73
CA LEU A 153 -5.52 1.00 -12.75
C LEU A 153 -6.94 1.30 -12.28
N THR A 154 -7.06 2.00 -11.18
CA THR A 154 -8.31 2.62 -10.74
C THR A 154 -8.37 4.07 -11.22
N VAL A 155 -9.48 4.43 -11.85
CA VAL A 155 -9.68 5.79 -12.39
C VAL A 155 -10.31 6.68 -11.32
N GLU A 156 -9.48 7.41 -10.61
CA GLU A 156 -9.90 8.27 -9.49
C GLU A 156 -10.64 9.52 -9.97
N PRO A 157 -11.80 9.86 -9.34
CA PRO A 157 -12.51 11.10 -9.61
C PRO A 157 -11.61 12.34 -9.49
N SER A 158 -11.91 13.39 -10.25
CA SER A 158 -11.17 14.65 -10.26
C SER A 158 -9.77 14.60 -10.90
N THR A 159 -9.34 13.46 -11.45
CA THR A 159 -8.11 13.36 -12.22
C THR A 159 -8.34 13.72 -13.70
N LYS A 160 -7.26 14.10 -14.40
CA LYS A 160 -7.32 14.31 -15.85
C LYS A 160 -7.76 13.04 -16.59
N LEU A 161 -7.24 11.89 -16.15
CA LEU A 161 -7.59 10.58 -16.70
C LEU A 161 -9.10 10.30 -16.54
N PHE A 162 -9.67 10.59 -15.38
CA PHE A 162 -11.11 10.45 -15.15
C PHE A 162 -11.93 11.25 -16.16
N ASN A 163 -11.54 12.49 -16.43
CA ASN A 163 -12.25 13.32 -17.40
C ASN A 163 -12.18 12.74 -18.82
N LEU A 164 -11.00 12.26 -19.25
CA LEU A 164 -10.84 11.62 -20.56
C LEU A 164 -11.71 10.37 -20.72
N VAL A 165 -11.76 9.53 -19.67
CA VAL A 165 -12.58 8.31 -19.68
C VAL A 165 -14.07 8.66 -19.62
N LYS A 166 -14.48 9.57 -18.75
CA LYS A 166 -15.87 10.04 -18.62
C LYS A 166 -16.40 10.63 -19.94
N ASN A 167 -15.59 11.40 -20.65
CA ASN A 167 -15.93 12.01 -21.93
C ASN A 167 -15.82 11.04 -23.13
N LYS A 168 -15.43 9.77 -22.89
CA LYS A 168 -15.19 8.76 -23.94
C LYS A 168 -14.07 9.14 -24.92
N GLU A 169 -13.20 10.06 -24.55
CA GLU A 169 -11.99 10.42 -25.31
C GLU A 169 -10.90 9.34 -25.16
N LEU A 170 -10.97 8.55 -24.10
CA LEU A 170 -10.12 7.41 -23.82
C LEU A 170 -10.96 6.24 -23.32
N LEU A 171 -10.76 5.06 -23.90
CA LEU A 171 -11.47 3.84 -23.51
C LEU A 171 -10.59 3.00 -22.59
N MET A 172 -11.15 2.56 -21.47
CA MET A 172 -10.49 1.57 -20.60
C MET A 172 -10.35 0.23 -21.33
N PRO A 173 -9.31 -0.56 -21.01
CA PRO A 173 -9.23 -1.94 -21.49
C PRO A 173 -10.48 -2.73 -21.08
N ILE A 174 -10.83 -3.75 -21.86
CA ILE A 174 -11.89 -4.68 -21.50
C ILE A 174 -11.44 -5.57 -20.35
N GLU A 175 -12.35 -6.02 -19.50
CA GLU A 175 -12.09 -6.86 -18.34
C GLU A 175 -11.16 -8.06 -18.62
N LYS A 176 -11.34 -8.70 -19.78
CA LYS A 176 -10.47 -9.81 -20.21
C LYS A 176 -8.99 -9.45 -20.23
N ILE A 177 -8.64 -8.21 -20.59
CA ILE A 177 -7.23 -7.75 -20.61
C ILE A 177 -6.72 -7.54 -19.19
N ASP A 178 -7.55 -7.01 -18.31
CA ASP A 178 -7.22 -6.84 -16.88
C ASP A 178 -6.90 -8.19 -16.23
N VAL A 179 -7.82 -9.14 -16.35
CA VAL A 179 -7.65 -10.52 -15.89
C VAL A 179 -6.39 -11.17 -16.46
N GLU A 180 -6.16 -11.05 -17.77
CA GLU A 180 -4.98 -11.64 -18.42
C GLU A 180 -3.68 -11.01 -17.91
N GLN A 181 -3.65 -9.68 -17.70
CA GLN A 181 -2.47 -9.00 -17.15
C GLN A 181 -2.23 -9.40 -15.70
N PHE A 182 -3.27 -9.56 -14.89
CA PHE A 182 -3.16 -10.06 -13.51
C PHE A 182 -2.54 -11.46 -13.46
N LEU A 183 -3.10 -12.42 -14.21
CA LEU A 183 -2.62 -13.80 -14.25
C LEU A 183 -1.18 -13.92 -14.77
N ILE A 184 -0.83 -13.14 -15.79
CA ILE A 184 0.53 -13.07 -16.32
C ILE A 184 1.50 -12.51 -15.28
N THR A 185 1.08 -11.52 -14.50
CA THR A 185 1.92 -10.93 -13.44
C THR A 185 2.22 -11.97 -12.38
N GLU A 186 1.20 -12.70 -11.95
CA GLU A 186 1.37 -13.75 -10.96
C GLU A 186 2.28 -14.87 -11.46
N ASP A 187 2.06 -15.38 -12.65
CA ASP A 187 2.86 -16.45 -13.25
C ASP A 187 4.33 -16.02 -13.37
N ILE A 188 4.60 -14.87 -13.97
CA ILE A 188 5.97 -14.38 -14.17
C ILE A 188 6.68 -14.14 -12.85
N LEU A 189 6.06 -13.42 -11.89
CA LEU A 189 6.72 -13.08 -10.64
C LEU A 189 6.90 -14.28 -9.74
N SER A 190 5.96 -15.23 -9.72
CA SER A 190 6.09 -16.47 -8.95
C SER A 190 7.23 -17.35 -9.47
N ASN A 191 7.39 -17.45 -10.78
CA ASN A 191 8.50 -18.19 -11.42
C ASN A 191 9.87 -17.56 -11.12
N GLU A 192 9.91 -16.25 -10.85
CA GLU A 192 11.12 -15.50 -10.44
C GLU A 192 11.33 -15.47 -8.90
N GLY A 193 10.56 -16.28 -8.16
CA GLY A 193 10.74 -16.48 -6.73
C GLY A 193 10.11 -15.42 -5.84
N TYR A 194 9.22 -14.59 -6.37
CA TYR A 194 8.41 -13.68 -5.57
C TYR A 194 7.16 -14.40 -5.08
N LYS A 195 6.86 -14.25 -3.80
CA LYS A 195 5.62 -14.75 -3.20
C LYS A 195 4.53 -13.69 -3.36
N HIS A 196 3.41 -14.06 -3.97
CA HIS A 196 2.18 -13.28 -3.95
C HIS A 196 1.57 -13.39 -2.55
N TYR A 197 1.84 -12.42 -1.66
CA TYR A 197 1.47 -12.53 -0.25
C TYR A 197 0.18 -11.80 0.10
N GLU A 198 -0.24 -10.85 -0.73
CA GLU A 198 -1.54 -10.19 -0.67
C GLU A 198 -1.93 -9.69 -2.09
N ILE A 199 -3.15 -9.25 -2.27
CA ILE A 199 -3.82 -9.06 -3.57
C ILE A 199 -3.00 -8.30 -4.63
N SER A 200 -2.20 -7.31 -4.24
CA SER A 200 -1.44 -6.47 -5.17
C SER A 200 0.07 -6.57 -4.98
N ASN A 201 0.55 -7.28 -3.96
CA ASN A 201 1.95 -7.23 -3.58
C ASN A 201 2.65 -8.59 -3.61
N TYR A 202 3.84 -8.54 -4.16
CA TYR A 202 4.75 -9.66 -4.34
C TYR A 202 6.06 -9.36 -3.64
N ALA A 203 6.62 -10.33 -2.91
CA ALA A 203 7.85 -10.12 -2.17
C ALA A 203 8.75 -11.34 -2.22
N LYS A 204 10.06 -11.12 -2.18
CA LYS A 204 11.02 -12.15 -1.83
C LYS A 204 10.84 -12.57 -0.38
N LYS A 205 11.34 -13.75 -0.02
CA LYS A 205 11.24 -14.29 1.33
C LYS A 205 11.67 -13.26 2.39
N ASN A 206 10.82 -13.00 3.37
CA ASN A 206 11.03 -12.05 4.48
C ASN A 206 11.18 -10.57 4.05
N LYS A 207 10.66 -10.21 2.88
CA LYS A 207 10.66 -8.85 2.35
C LYS A 207 9.25 -8.29 2.14
N GLU A 208 8.24 -8.97 2.69
CA GLU A 208 6.87 -8.47 2.74
C GLU A 208 6.83 -7.12 3.47
N CYS A 209 6.03 -6.17 3.01
CA CYS A 209 5.85 -4.88 3.66
C CYS A 209 5.14 -5.05 5.01
N LYS A 210 5.86 -4.87 6.11
CA LYS A 210 5.31 -5.07 7.46
C LYS A 210 4.23 -4.04 7.75
N HIS A 211 4.42 -2.81 7.29
CA HIS A 211 3.43 -1.75 7.48
C HIS A 211 2.10 -2.07 6.81
N ASN A 212 2.12 -2.53 5.54
CA ASN A 212 0.90 -2.95 4.85
C ASN A 212 0.24 -4.16 5.53
N LEU A 213 1.03 -5.12 5.99
CA LEU A 213 0.51 -6.27 6.73
C LEU A 213 -0.19 -5.87 8.03
N ASN A 214 0.23 -4.78 8.69
CA ASN A 214 -0.45 -4.27 9.87
C ASN A 214 -1.87 -3.75 9.53
N TYR A 215 -2.06 -3.08 8.39
CA TYR A 215 -3.39 -2.69 7.93
C TYR A 215 -4.27 -3.91 7.63
N TRP A 216 -3.76 -4.88 6.88
CA TRP A 216 -4.50 -6.10 6.55
C TRP A 216 -4.90 -6.93 7.78
N LYS A 217 -4.10 -6.86 8.84
CA LYS A 217 -4.36 -7.53 10.13
C LYS A 217 -5.17 -6.70 11.10
N LEU A 218 -5.67 -5.54 10.68
CA LEU A 218 -6.41 -4.60 11.54
C LEU A 218 -5.64 -4.20 12.80
N SER A 219 -4.32 -4.10 12.72
CA SER A 219 -3.52 -3.58 13.82
C SER A 219 -3.82 -2.08 14.04
N PRO A 220 -3.82 -1.59 15.27
CA PRO A 220 -4.00 -0.17 15.52
C PRO A 220 -2.83 0.65 14.95
N TYR A 221 -3.12 1.86 14.51
CA TYR A 221 -2.10 2.76 13.95
C TYR A 221 -2.40 4.22 14.21
N LEU A 222 -1.37 5.02 14.33
CA LEU A 222 -1.43 6.49 14.39
C LEU A 222 -0.88 7.07 13.10
N SER A 223 -1.56 8.09 12.59
CA SER A 223 -1.11 8.83 11.42
C SER A 223 -1.11 10.33 11.69
N PHE A 224 -0.20 11.06 11.04
CA PHE A 224 0.02 12.48 11.22
C PHE A 224 0.05 13.18 9.88
N GLY A 225 -0.54 14.36 9.80
CA GLY A 225 -0.60 15.15 8.59
C GLY A 225 -2.02 15.34 8.03
N PRO A 226 -2.19 16.19 6.99
CA PRO A 226 -3.49 16.40 6.36
C PRO A 226 -3.99 15.10 5.72
N SER A 227 -5.29 14.85 5.80
CA SER A 227 -5.97 13.61 5.36
C SER A 227 -5.47 12.33 6.04
N ALA A 228 -4.59 12.37 7.03
CA ALA A 228 -4.09 11.18 7.69
C ALA A 228 -5.21 10.49 8.48
N HIS A 229 -5.32 9.18 8.34
CA HIS A 229 -6.27 8.33 9.06
C HIS A 229 -5.58 7.60 10.19
N SER A 230 -6.24 7.44 11.31
CA SER A 230 -5.77 6.66 12.46
C SER A 230 -6.84 5.69 12.93
N TYR A 231 -6.44 4.62 13.63
CA TYR A 231 -7.32 3.56 14.08
C TYR A 231 -6.84 2.98 15.43
N ASP A 232 -7.76 2.79 16.37
CA ASP A 232 -7.46 2.31 17.73
C ASP A 232 -8.25 1.06 18.16
N LEU A 233 -8.70 0.25 17.20
CA LEU A 233 -9.54 -0.95 17.36
C LEU A 233 -11.02 -0.66 17.65
N LYS A 234 -11.37 0.53 18.11
CA LYS A 234 -12.75 0.91 18.45
C LYS A 234 -13.29 1.98 17.54
N LYS A 235 -12.42 2.88 17.11
CA LYS A 235 -12.76 3.98 16.22
C LYS A 235 -11.69 4.20 15.18
N ARG A 236 -12.11 4.76 14.08
CA ARG A 236 -11.27 5.34 13.05
C ARG A 236 -11.54 6.83 12.99
N TRP A 237 -10.51 7.64 12.81
CA TRP A 237 -10.64 9.08 12.63
C TRP A 237 -9.67 9.57 11.58
N TRP A 238 -9.98 10.72 11.01
CA TRP A 238 -9.15 11.31 9.95
C TRP A 238 -9.01 12.81 10.13
N ASN A 239 -7.88 13.30 9.66
CA ASN A 239 -7.53 14.70 9.73
C ASN A 239 -8.12 15.50 8.58
N ILE A 240 -8.25 16.81 8.78
CA ILE A 240 -8.67 17.78 7.78
C ILE A 240 -7.82 17.64 6.52
N ARG A 241 -8.50 17.50 5.37
CA ARG A 241 -7.86 17.32 4.07
C ARG A 241 -7.16 18.59 3.57
N SER A 242 -7.76 19.77 3.78
CA SER A 242 -7.18 21.04 3.34
C SER A 242 -5.91 21.36 4.12
N LEU A 243 -4.76 21.46 3.43
CA LEU A 243 -3.49 21.80 4.05
C LEU A 243 -3.54 23.14 4.82
N GLU A 244 -4.20 24.16 4.25
CA GLU A 244 -4.36 25.47 4.89
C GLU A 244 -5.16 25.37 6.19
N LYS A 245 -6.33 24.70 6.15
CA LYS A 245 -7.17 24.51 7.34
C LYS A 245 -6.44 23.67 8.40
N TYR A 246 -5.73 22.61 7.98
CA TYR A 246 -4.92 21.77 8.86
C TYR A 246 -3.85 22.60 9.58
N ILE A 247 -3.06 23.39 8.86
CA ILE A 247 -2.02 24.26 9.43
C ILE A 247 -2.64 25.28 10.40
N ASN A 248 -3.78 25.90 10.03
CA ASN A 248 -4.48 26.85 10.90
C ASN A 248 -4.97 26.23 12.21
N GLN A 249 -5.46 24.99 12.19
CA GLN A 249 -5.86 24.27 13.41
C GLN A 249 -4.65 23.97 14.30
N ILE A 250 -3.59 23.41 13.72
CA ILE A 250 -2.36 23.08 14.45
C ILE A 250 -1.72 24.34 15.05
N SER A 251 -1.64 25.45 14.31
CA SER A 251 -1.07 26.71 14.83
C SER A 251 -1.83 27.29 16.03
N LYS A 252 -3.13 27.03 16.11
CA LYS A 252 -4.00 27.38 17.25
C LYS A 252 -3.99 26.35 18.36
N LYS A 253 -3.12 25.34 18.28
CA LYS A 253 -3.04 24.19 19.22
C LYS A 253 -4.37 23.43 19.33
N LYS A 254 -5.17 23.41 18.26
CA LYS A 254 -6.41 22.65 18.20
C LYS A 254 -6.16 21.30 17.51
N ASN A 255 -7.04 20.32 17.80
CA ASN A 255 -7.00 19.02 17.16
C ASN A 255 -7.35 19.16 15.67
N PRO A 256 -6.54 18.60 14.74
CA PRO A 256 -6.82 18.66 13.31
C PRO A 256 -7.80 17.59 12.83
N ILE A 257 -8.38 16.79 13.70
CA ILE A 257 -9.37 15.76 13.32
C ILE A 257 -10.59 16.45 12.70
N GLU A 258 -10.96 16.00 11.50
CA GLU A 258 -12.15 16.46 10.80
C GLU A 258 -13.39 15.70 11.25
N ASP A 259 -13.28 14.35 11.33
CA ASP A 259 -14.38 13.50 11.73
C ASP A 259 -13.86 12.12 12.20
N TYR A 260 -14.75 11.29 12.72
CA TYR A 260 -14.46 9.94 13.20
C TYR A 260 -15.67 9.02 13.05
N GLU A 261 -15.43 7.73 12.99
CA GLU A 261 -16.45 6.68 13.07
C GLU A 261 -16.16 5.72 14.23
N ILE A 262 -17.21 5.27 14.88
CA ILE A 262 -17.14 4.23 15.93
C ILE A 262 -17.55 2.91 15.29
N LEU A 263 -16.65 1.93 15.36
CA LEU A 263 -16.87 0.64 14.74
C LEU A 263 -17.72 -0.26 15.63
N THR A 264 -18.79 -0.82 15.04
CA THR A 264 -19.64 -1.83 15.67
C THR A 264 -19.00 -3.21 15.56
N LYS A 265 -19.57 -4.20 16.27
CA LYS A 265 -19.14 -5.61 16.13
C LYS A 265 -19.36 -6.12 14.69
N LYS A 266 -20.39 -5.66 14.01
CA LYS A 266 -20.68 -5.96 12.60
C LYS A 266 -19.61 -5.39 11.68
N ASP A 267 -19.24 -4.13 11.86
CA ASP A 267 -18.18 -3.49 11.08
C ASP A 267 -16.86 -4.24 11.24
N HIS A 268 -16.51 -4.58 12.48
CA HIS A 268 -15.29 -5.32 12.78
C HIS A 268 -15.27 -6.72 12.13
N TYR A 269 -16.39 -7.44 12.19
CA TYR A 269 -16.57 -8.72 11.51
C TYR A 269 -16.34 -8.56 9.99
N ASN A 270 -17.01 -7.60 9.37
CA ASN A 270 -16.91 -7.36 7.93
C ASN A 270 -15.49 -6.91 7.53
N GLU A 271 -14.81 -6.12 8.36
CA GLU A 271 -13.41 -5.72 8.12
C GLU A 271 -12.43 -6.88 8.20
N ILE A 272 -12.62 -7.84 9.12
CA ILE A 272 -11.81 -9.06 9.17
C ILE A 272 -11.94 -9.85 7.86
N ILE A 273 -13.15 -9.95 7.31
CA ILE A 273 -13.38 -10.62 6.02
C ILE A 273 -12.76 -9.82 4.89
N LEU A 274 -13.07 -8.53 4.81
CA LEU A 274 -12.59 -7.63 3.75
C LEU A 274 -11.06 -7.66 3.63
N ASN A 275 -10.37 -7.52 4.75
CA ASN A 275 -8.92 -7.43 4.76
C ASN A 275 -8.25 -8.80 4.71
N GLY A 276 -8.80 -9.77 5.43
CA GLY A 276 -8.18 -11.09 5.57
C GLY A 276 -8.24 -11.92 4.28
N LEU A 277 -9.30 -11.79 3.47
CA LEU A 277 -9.36 -12.49 2.17
C LEU A 277 -8.39 -11.91 1.13
N ARG A 278 -7.91 -10.69 1.33
CA ARG A 278 -6.86 -10.09 0.48
C ARG A 278 -5.45 -10.61 0.80
N LEU A 279 -5.30 -11.38 1.88
CA LEU A 279 -4.04 -12.04 2.23
C LEU A 279 -4.00 -13.48 1.72
N SER A 280 -2.87 -13.90 1.17
CA SER A 280 -2.65 -15.32 0.81
C SER A 280 -2.69 -16.27 2.02
N SER A 281 -2.52 -15.75 3.23
CA SER A 281 -2.68 -16.50 4.48
C SER A 281 -4.14 -16.75 4.85
N GLY A 282 -5.07 -15.98 4.27
CA GLY A 282 -6.48 -16.02 4.57
C GLY A 282 -6.85 -15.58 5.98
N ILE A 283 -8.06 -15.92 6.42
CA ILE A 283 -8.67 -15.59 7.70
C ILE A 283 -8.63 -16.80 8.62
N ASN A 284 -8.30 -16.60 9.88
CA ASN A 284 -8.57 -17.60 10.90
C ASN A 284 -10.04 -17.47 11.34
N LEU A 285 -10.84 -18.52 11.20
CA LEU A 285 -12.25 -18.51 11.57
C LEU A 285 -12.48 -18.26 13.07
N LEU A 286 -11.47 -18.50 13.90
CA LEU A 286 -11.54 -18.19 15.34
C LEU A 286 -11.54 -16.68 15.60
N ASP A 287 -11.03 -15.87 14.66
CA ASP A 287 -11.05 -14.41 14.78
C ASP A 287 -12.43 -13.82 14.46
N LEU A 288 -13.30 -14.62 13.80
CA LEU A 288 -14.68 -14.27 13.48
C LEU A 288 -15.60 -14.67 14.65
N ASN A 289 -15.74 -13.81 15.64
CA ASN A 289 -16.64 -14.04 16.77
C ASN A 289 -18.10 -14.16 16.30
N GLY A 290 -18.68 -15.37 16.47
CA GLY A 290 -20.08 -15.63 16.12
C GLY A 290 -20.33 -15.87 14.63
N TYR A 291 -19.31 -16.35 13.89
CA TYR A 291 -19.51 -16.72 12.49
C TYR A 291 -20.53 -17.85 12.33
N ASP A 292 -21.34 -17.75 11.27
CA ASP A 292 -22.23 -18.81 10.85
C ASP A 292 -21.46 -19.85 10.02
N LYS A 293 -21.20 -21.02 10.65
CA LYS A 293 -20.52 -22.13 9.98
C LYS A 293 -21.26 -22.58 8.71
N GLN A 294 -22.58 -22.54 8.70
CA GLN A 294 -23.36 -22.93 7.52
C GLN A 294 -23.13 -21.97 6.36
N ASN A 295 -22.93 -20.69 6.66
CA ASN A 295 -22.61 -19.69 5.63
C ASN A 295 -21.22 -19.92 5.05
N ILE A 296 -20.22 -20.21 5.89
CA ILE A 296 -18.87 -20.58 5.44
C ILE A 296 -18.88 -21.83 4.58
N ASP A 297 -19.61 -22.88 4.98
CA ASP A 297 -19.73 -24.14 4.21
C ASP A 297 -20.44 -23.93 2.85
N LYS A 298 -21.37 -22.96 2.75
CA LYS A 298 -22.01 -22.58 1.48
C LYS A 298 -21.02 -21.89 0.54
N ILE A 299 -20.18 -20.99 1.07
CA ILE A 299 -19.18 -20.27 0.28
C ILE A 299 -18.14 -21.21 -0.30
N ASP A 300 -17.63 -22.17 0.51
CA ASP A 300 -16.69 -23.21 0.06
C ASP A 300 -17.27 -24.05 -1.09
N LYS A 301 -18.59 -24.30 -1.09
CA LYS A 301 -19.26 -25.01 -2.17
C LYS A 301 -19.61 -24.15 -3.38
N LYS A 302 -19.79 -22.84 -3.19
CA LYS A 302 -20.16 -21.89 -4.25
C LYS A 302 -18.96 -21.49 -5.10
N TRP A 303 -17.79 -21.39 -4.50
CA TRP A 303 -16.59 -20.86 -5.10
C TRP A 303 -15.45 -21.86 -5.12
N ASP A 304 -15.14 -22.42 -6.29
CA ASP A 304 -14.04 -23.39 -6.49
C ASP A 304 -12.67 -22.83 -6.09
N CYS A 305 -12.57 -21.49 -6.01
CA CYS A 305 -11.36 -20.79 -5.61
C CYS A 305 -11.30 -20.42 -4.11
N VAL A 306 -12.23 -20.92 -3.31
CA VAL A 306 -12.20 -20.83 -1.85
C VAL A 306 -11.79 -22.18 -1.28
N SER A 307 -11.02 -22.18 -0.21
CA SER A 307 -10.66 -23.38 0.54
C SER A 307 -10.87 -23.15 2.03
N VAL A 308 -11.68 -23.99 2.64
CA VAL A 308 -11.95 -23.98 4.09
C VAL A 308 -11.31 -25.21 4.71
N SER A 309 -10.24 -25.02 5.46
CA SER A 309 -9.52 -26.10 6.14
C SER A 309 -8.78 -25.60 7.39
N ASN A 310 -8.63 -26.46 8.40
CA ASN A 310 -7.86 -26.16 9.61
C ASN A 310 -8.25 -24.82 10.28
N ASN A 311 -9.53 -24.54 10.40
CA ASN A 311 -10.10 -23.30 10.91
C ASN A 311 -9.63 -22.04 10.11
N LYS A 312 -9.33 -22.20 8.84
CA LYS A 312 -8.97 -21.08 7.97
C LYS A 312 -9.82 -21.09 6.71
N ILE A 313 -10.17 -19.90 6.26
CA ILE A 313 -10.69 -19.65 4.91
C ILE A 313 -9.63 -18.92 4.11
N LYS A 314 -9.29 -19.43 2.93
CA LYS A 314 -8.29 -18.90 2.03
C LYS A 314 -8.79 -18.85 0.61
N LEU A 315 -8.29 -17.89 -0.14
CA LEU A 315 -8.43 -17.88 -1.59
C LEU A 315 -7.24 -18.60 -2.23
N THR A 316 -7.50 -19.31 -3.33
CA THR A 316 -6.47 -19.76 -4.27
C THR A 316 -6.05 -18.58 -5.13
N ASN A 317 -4.99 -18.74 -5.94
CA ASN A 317 -4.47 -17.66 -6.78
C ASN A 317 -5.54 -17.00 -7.65
N ASN A 318 -6.38 -17.77 -8.30
CA ASN A 318 -7.50 -17.25 -9.10
C ASN A 318 -8.58 -16.58 -8.24
N GLY A 319 -8.67 -16.90 -6.97
CA GLY A 319 -9.65 -16.34 -6.05
C GLY A 319 -9.48 -14.85 -5.78
N PHE A 320 -8.29 -14.31 -5.94
CA PHE A 320 -8.08 -12.87 -5.85
C PHE A 320 -8.81 -12.06 -6.93
N LEU A 321 -9.12 -12.67 -8.08
CA LEU A 321 -9.94 -12.05 -9.12
C LEU A 321 -11.39 -11.83 -8.69
N PHE A 322 -11.88 -12.63 -7.74
CA PHE A 322 -13.27 -12.62 -7.24
C PHE A 322 -13.36 -12.22 -5.77
N VAL A 323 -12.31 -11.58 -5.24
CA VAL A 323 -12.24 -11.30 -3.79
C VAL A 323 -13.37 -10.40 -3.33
N ASP A 324 -13.81 -9.46 -4.15
CA ASP A 324 -14.87 -8.52 -3.78
C ASP A 324 -16.24 -9.20 -3.71
N GLU A 325 -16.56 -10.07 -4.69
CA GLU A 325 -17.80 -10.87 -4.71
C GLU A 325 -17.83 -11.88 -3.56
N ILE A 326 -16.71 -12.58 -3.33
CA ILE A 326 -16.60 -13.55 -2.23
C ILE A 326 -16.75 -12.83 -0.88
N THR A 327 -16.14 -11.66 -0.75
CA THR A 327 -16.25 -10.82 0.43
C THR A 327 -17.69 -10.39 0.70
N GLN A 328 -18.43 -9.95 -0.33
CA GLN A 328 -19.84 -9.57 -0.23
C GLN A 328 -20.72 -10.75 0.21
N ASP A 329 -20.48 -11.94 -0.30
CA ASP A 329 -21.20 -13.15 0.09
C ASP A 329 -21.01 -13.52 1.57
N LEU A 330 -19.94 -13.08 2.20
CA LEU A 330 -19.59 -13.36 3.61
C LEU A 330 -19.98 -12.24 4.59
N PHE A 331 -20.33 -11.06 4.09
CA PHE A 331 -20.75 -9.94 4.95
C PHE A 331 -22.05 -10.25 5.69
N ILE A 332 -22.18 -9.68 6.90
CA ILE A 332 -23.38 -9.77 7.74
C ILE A 332 -24.07 -8.43 7.87
#